data_1934c7326b3af309eafb1b223892ca0a
#
_entry.id   1934c7326b3af309eafb1b223892ca0a
#
_cell.length_a   1.000
_cell.length_b   1.000
_cell.length_c   1.000
_cell.angle_alpha   90.00
_cell.angle_beta   90.00
_cell.angle_gamma   90.00
#
_symmetry.space_group_name_H-M   'P 1'
#
loop_
_entity.id
_entity.type
_entity.pdbx_description
1 polymer ?
#
loop_
_entity_poly.entity_id
_entity_poly.type
_entity_poly.pdbx_seq_one_letter_code
_entity_poly.pdbx_strand_id
1 'polypeptide(L)'
;WGRKCTELPAFIIKRLPVRLVFDNNYFNDSYQGIPVGGYNKLIEALLDGVETMTDVDFFACEHTYDNLSGVHHIKNSTFDVQCKQLIFTGKIDEYFNYSLGKLDYRTVRFEQETLEMPNYQGNAVVNYTEAVIPYTRIIEHKHFEVFGQAIYDNPKTVISREYSTEWQEGMEPYYPVNDDKNNRLAQQYRTLAAQEEGVVFGGRLAEYKYYDMAPIVEHVMRMFESNKG
;
A
#
# COMPACT_ATOMS: atom_id res chain seq x y z
N TRP A 1 -1.24 -16.03 -1.45
CA TRP A 1 0.15 -16.05 -1.95
C TRP A 1 0.32 -16.99 -3.15
N GLY A 2 -0.61 -17.92 -3.40
CA GLY A 2 -0.54 -18.89 -4.50
C GLY A 2 0.64 -19.89 -4.40
N ARG A 3 1.23 -20.03 -3.21
CA ARG A 3 2.38 -20.93 -2.91
C ARG A 3 2.13 -21.70 -1.62
N LYS A 4 2.82 -22.81 -1.45
CA LYS A 4 2.76 -23.57 -0.19
C LYS A 4 3.41 -22.79 0.95
N CYS A 5 2.91 -22.95 2.17
CA CYS A 5 3.47 -22.26 3.35
C CYS A 5 4.96 -22.54 3.55
N THR A 6 5.42 -23.74 3.17
CA THR A 6 6.83 -24.15 3.24
C THR A 6 7.74 -23.44 2.24
N GLU A 7 7.17 -22.79 1.25
CA GLU A 7 7.89 -22.05 0.20
C GLU A 7 7.88 -20.52 0.47
N LEU A 8 7.18 -20.10 1.53
CA LEU A 8 7.09 -18.72 1.93
C LEU A 8 8.15 -18.36 2.99
N PRO A 9 8.72 -17.15 2.92
CA PRO A 9 9.59 -16.64 3.98
C PRO A 9 8.91 -16.65 5.35
N ALA A 10 9.64 -17.02 6.39
CA ALA A 10 9.12 -17.18 7.74
C ALA A 10 8.41 -15.91 8.28
N PHE A 11 8.83 -14.72 7.86
CA PHE A 11 8.21 -13.46 8.30
C PHE A 11 6.75 -13.31 7.82
N ILE A 12 6.40 -13.89 6.67
CA ILE A 12 5.01 -13.90 6.16
C ILE A 12 4.14 -14.75 7.07
N ILE A 13 4.63 -15.94 7.46
CA ILE A 13 3.88 -16.84 8.34
C ILE A 13 3.76 -16.27 9.76
N LYS A 14 4.78 -15.59 10.26
CA LYS A 14 4.77 -14.95 11.59
C LYS A 14 3.72 -13.84 11.74
N ARG A 15 3.18 -13.33 10.65
CA ARG A 15 2.08 -12.35 10.67
C ARG A 15 0.73 -12.96 11.06
N LEU A 16 0.57 -14.27 10.90
CA LEU A 16 -0.64 -14.96 11.30
C LEU A 16 -0.70 -15.04 12.84
N PRO A 17 -1.83 -14.73 13.47
CA PRO A 17 -1.97 -14.75 14.92
C PRO A 17 -2.12 -16.20 15.44
N VAL A 18 -1.07 -17.01 15.30
CA VAL A 18 -1.03 -18.35 15.88
C VAL A 18 -0.70 -18.22 17.36
N ARG A 19 -1.68 -18.55 18.23
CA ARG A 19 -1.58 -18.42 19.68
C ARG A 19 -1.90 -19.73 20.36
N LEU A 20 -1.27 -19.98 21.51
CA LEU A 20 -1.59 -21.12 22.39
C LEU A 20 -2.47 -20.70 23.59
N VAL A 21 -3.23 -19.61 23.42
CA VAL A 21 -4.17 -19.05 24.39
C VAL A 21 -5.51 -18.80 23.71
N PHE A 22 -6.59 -18.78 24.50
CA PHE A 22 -7.92 -18.44 24.00
C PHE A 22 -8.03 -16.91 23.85
N ASP A 23 -7.65 -16.41 22.68
CA ASP A 23 -7.74 -15.01 22.29
C ASP A 23 -8.20 -14.92 20.84
N ASN A 24 -9.39 -14.36 20.62
CA ASN A 24 -10.03 -14.22 19.33
C ASN A 24 -9.64 -12.94 18.58
N ASN A 25 -8.85 -12.06 19.20
CA ASN A 25 -8.40 -10.84 18.54
C ASN A 25 -7.41 -11.16 17.43
N TYR A 26 -7.61 -10.60 16.25
CA TYR A 26 -6.66 -10.76 15.16
C TYR A 26 -5.41 -9.90 15.41
N PHE A 27 -5.58 -8.66 15.85
CA PHE A 27 -4.51 -7.73 16.19
C PHE A 27 -4.29 -7.66 17.71
N ASN A 28 -3.07 -7.32 18.12
CA ASN A 28 -2.70 -7.12 19.51
C ASN A 28 -2.65 -5.64 19.92
N ASP A 29 -2.95 -4.73 18.98
CA ASP A 29 -2.89 -3.30 19.19
C ASP A 29 -3.95 -2.86 20.21
N SER A 30 -3.57 -2.01 21.15
CA SER A 30 -4.47 -1.49 22.19
C SER A 30 -5.57 -0.58 21.62
N TYR A 31 -5.29 0.05 20.48
CA TYR A 31 -6.21 0.92 19.77
C TYR A 31 -6.42 0.40 18.35
N GLN A 32 -7.66 0.12 18.03
CA GLN A 32 -8.05 -0.39 16.72
C GLN A 32 -9.32 0.32 16.28
N GLY A 33 -9.42 0.66 15.00
CA GLY A 33 -10.60 1.34 14.48
C GLY A 33 -10.50 1.65 13.00
N ILE A 34 -11.62 2.08 12.46
CA ILE A 34 -11.73 2.61 11.11
C ILE A 34 -12.15 4.08 11.27
N PRO A 35 -11.52 5.02 10.53
CA PRO A 35 -11.90 6.44 10.61
C PRO A 35 -13.38 6.65 10.29
N VAL A 36 -14.08 7.43 11.11
CA VAL A 36 -15.48 7.79 10.85
C VAL A 36 -15.57 8.59 9.56
N GLY A 37 -16.32 8.07 8.59
CA GLY A 37 -16.42 8.63 7.24
C GLY A 37 -15.38 8.12 6.25
N GLY A 38 -14.60 7.11 6.64
CA GLY A 38 -13.64 6.40 5.79
C GLY A 38 -12.24 7.02 5.76
N TYR A 39 -11.33 6.33 5.09
CA TYR A 39 -9.91 6.70 5.05
C TYR A 39 -9.63 7.97 4.23
N ASN A 40 -10.50 8.34 3.28
CA ASN A 40 -10.32 9.58 2.51
C ASN A 40 -10.29 10.80 3.42
N LYS A 41 -11.16 10.86 4.44
CA LYS A 41 -11.17 11.95 5.41
C LYS A 41 -9.87 12.04 6.23
N LEU A 42 -9.25 10.90 6.53
CA LEU A 42 -7.95 10.87 7.17
C LEU A 42 -6.88 11.48 6.26
N ILE A 43 -6.87 11.09 4.99
CA ILE A 43 -5.91 11.63 4.01
C ILE A 43 -6.14 13.12 3.77
N GLU A 44 -7.40 13.56 3.62
CA GLU A 44 -7.77 14.98 3.51
C GLU A 44 -7.24 15.80 4.70
N ALA A 45 -7.39 15.27 5.92
CA ALA A 45 -6.89 15.93 7.12
C ALA A 45 -5.35 15.98 7.19
N LEU A 46 -4.66 14.94 6.69
CA LEU A 46 -3.19 14.93 6.60
C LEU A 46 -2.66 15.90 5.53
N LEU A 47 -3.43 16.17 4.50
CA LEU A 47 -3.10 17.10 3.40
C LEU A 47 -3.59 18.54 3.66
N ASP A 48 -4.23 18.81 4.80
CA ASP A 48 -4.72 20.15 5.11
C ASP A 48 -3.55 21.16 5.13
N GLY A 49 -3.71 22.23 4.34
CA GLY A 49 -2.66 23.24 4.14
C GLY A 49 -1.51 22.82 3.21
N VAL A 50 -1.56 21.63 2.61
CA VAL A 50 -0.59 21.17 1.60
C VAL A 50 -1.18 21.33 0.21
N GLU A 51 -0.46 22.04 -0.69
CA GLU A 51 -0.84 22.13 -2.09
C GLU A 51 -0.81 20.74 -2.74
N THR A 52 -1.92 20.32 -3.30
CA THR A 52 -2.09 18.97 -3.84
C THR A 52 -2.59 19.03 -5.28
N MET A 53 -1.95 18.27 -6.16
CA MET A 53 -2.37 18.08 -7.55
C MET A 53 -2.62 16.59 -7.79
N THR A 54 -3.75 16.25 -8.41
CA THR A 54 -4.08 14.89 -8.85
C THR A 54 -3.88 14.75 -10.36
N ASP A 55 -3.93 13.53 -10.87
CA ASP A 55 -3.78 13.21 -12.29
C ASP A 55 -2.42 13.67 -12.87
N VAL A 56 -1.39 13.68 -12.03
CA VAL A 56 -0.02 13.99 -12.40
C VAL A 56 0.83 12.72 -12.34
N ASP A 57 1.33 12.30 -13.50
CA ASP A 57 2.35 11.26 -13.59
C ASP A 57 3.74 11.91 -13.52
N PHE A 58 4.50 11.57 -12.47
CA PHE A 58 5.87 12.07 -12.27
C PHE A 58 6.79 11.75 -13.46
N PHE A 59 6.65 10.58 -14.08
CA PHE A 59 7.48 10.15 -15.20
C PHE A 59 7.11 10.82 -16.52
N ALA A 60 5.93 11.46 -16.60
CA ALA A 60 5.55 12.33 -17.71
C ALA A 60 6.04 13.78 -17.55
N CYS A 61 6.66 14.11 -16.40
CA CYS A 61 7.25 15.41 -16.15
C CYS A 61 8.72 15.45 -16.58
N GLU A 62 9.19 16.63 -16.99
CA GLU A 62 10.61 16.92 -17.07
C GLU A 62 11.14 17.11 -15.64
N HIS A 63 12.13 16.31 -15.24
CA HIS A 63 12.77 16.39 -13.93
C HIS A 63 14.27 16.58 -14.11
N THR A 64 14.81 17.64 -13.48
CA THR A 64 16.26 17.93 -13.44
C THR A 64 16.68 18.27 -12.02
N TYR A 65 17.95 18.01 -11.71
CA TYR A 65 18.58 18.44 -10.46
C TYR A 65 19.78 19.32 -10.75
N ASP A 66 19.82 20.49 -10.14
CA ASP A 66 20.96 21.41 -10.23
C ASP A 66 21.89 21.19 -9.03
N ASN A 67 23.02 20.56 -9.27
CA ASN A 67 24.04 20.25 -8.26
C ASN A 67 24.63 21.50 -7.58
N LEU A 68 24.57 22.68 -8.24
CA LEU A 68 25.15 23.92 -7.69
C LEU A 68 24.21 24.56 -6.67
N SER A 69 22.90 24.55 -6.96
CA SER A 69 21.89 25.15 -6.07
C SER A 69 21.28 24.13 -5.12
N GLY A 70 21.46 22.82 -5.38
CA GLY A 70 20.79 21.74 -4.63
C GLY A 70 19.28 21.72 -4.83
N VAL A 71 18.80 22.09 -6.03
CA VAL A 71 17.37 22.26 -6.32
C VAL A 71 16.90 21.29 -7.40
N HIS A 72 15.83 20.56 -7.11
CA HIS A 72 15.06 19.83 -8.12
C HIS A 72 14.11 20.77 -8.85
N HIS A 73 14.02 20.62 -10.15
CA HIS A 73 13.08 21.32 -11.00
C HIS A 73 12.20 20.28 -11.71
N ILE A 74 10.90 20.34 -11.45
CA ILE A 74 9.90 19.40 -11.95
C ILE A 74 8.81 20.19 -12.66
N LYS A 75 8.64 19.96 -13.96
CA LYS A 75 7.67 20.71 -14.76
C LYS A 75 6.99 19.86 -15.83
N ASN A 76 5.81 20.29 -16.19
CA ASN A 76 5.08 19.83 -17.37
C ASN A 76 4.30 21.02 -17.99
N SER A 77 3.29 20.76 -18.81
CA SER A 77 2.47 21.81 -19.42
C SER A 77 1.57 22.58 -18.45
N THR A 78 1.36 22.09 -17.22
CA THR A 78 0.38 22.63 -16.26
C THR A 78 1.03 23.24 -15.01
N PHE A 79 2.24 22.84 -14.65
CA PHE A 79 2.98 23.37 -13.49
C PHE A 79 4.49 23.41 -13.71
N ASP A 80 5.13 24.20 -12.88
CA ASP A 80 6.58 24.37 -12.81
C ASP A 80 6.96 24.56 -11.33
N VAL A 81 7.58 23.54 -10.73
CA VAL A 81 7.88 23.48 -9.30
C VAL A 81 9.37 23.30 -9.07
N GLN A 82 9.90 24.07 -8.12
CA GLN A 82 11.26 23.93 -7.62
C GLN A 82 11.24 23.51 -6.15
N CYS A 83 12.04 22.52 -5.78
CA CYS A 83 12.15 22.07 -4.40
C CYS A 83 13.58 21.64 -4.05
N LYS A 84 13.96 21.79 -2.79
CA LYS A 84 15.26 21.33 -2.28
C LYS A 84 15.25 19.84 -1.94
N GLN A 85 14.08 19.28 -1.71
CA GLN A 85 13.91 17.88 -1.36
C GLN A 85 12.72 17.29 -2.12
N LEU A 86 12.96 16.20 -2.80
CA LEU A 86 11.96 15.38 -3.45
C LEU A 86 11.69 14.14 -2.57
N ILE A 87 10.45 13.92 -2.19
CA ILE A 87 10.04 12.69 -1.51
C ILE A 87 9.37 11.80 -2.55
N PHE A 88 10.05 10.73 -2.95
CA PHE A 88 9.56 9.80 -3.94
C PHE A 88 8.96 8.55 -3.27
N THR A 89 7.69 8.26 -3.57
CA THR A 89 6.96 7.12 -2.97
C THR A 89 6.52 6.07 -3.99
N GLY A 90 6.85 6.27 -5.27
CA GLY A 90 6.58 5.33 -6.36
C GLY A 90 7.51 4.12 -6.35
N LYS A 91 7.44 3.30 -7.39
CA LYS A 91 8.30 2.12 -7.54
C LYS A 91 9.76 2.52 -7.74
N ILE A 92 10.65 2.00 -6.89
CA ILE A 92 12.08 2.35 -6.91
C ILE A 92 12.76 1.94 -8.22
N ASP A 93 12.41 0.78 -8.77
CA ASP A 93 12.97 0.29 -10.04
C ASP A 93 12.54 1.16 -11.24
N GLU A 94 11.33 1.70 -11.21
CA GLU A 94 10.82 2.63 -12.22
C GLU A 94 11.54 3.97 -12.15
N TYR A 95 11.82 4.50 -10.95
CA TYR A 95 12.62 5.72 -10.77
C TYR A 95 13.97 5.62 -11.48
N PHE A 96 14.62 4.48 -11.40
CA PHE A 96 15.89 4.20 -12.08
C PHE A 96 15.73 3.61 -13.49
N ASN A 97 14.56 3.80 -14.12
CA ASN A 97 14.25 3.31 -15.47
C ASN A 97 14.60 1.82 -15.66
N TYR A 98 14.35 1.01 -14.62
CA TYR A 98 14.59 -0.45 -14.61
C TYR A 98 16.03 -0.85 -14.94
N SER A 99 17.01 0.02 -14.70
CA SER A 99 18.42 -0.14 -15.10
C SER A 99 19.09 -1.42 -14.58
N LEU A 100 18.61 -1.97 -13.45
CA LEU A 100 19.09 -3.23 -12.88
C LEU A 100 18.11 -4.39 -13.09
N GLY A 101 16.97 -4.14 -13.74
CA GLY A 101 15.87 -5.08 -13.97
C GLY A 101 14.61 -4.73 -13.18
N LYS A 102 13.49 -5.37 -13.54
CA LYS A 102 12.18 -5.14 -12.91
C LYS A 102 12.07 -5.92 -11.60
N LEU A 103 11.52 -5.28 -10.58
CA LEU A 103 11.08 -5.90 -9.33
C LEU A 103 9.69 -6.51 -9.52
N ASP A 104 9.44 -7.63 -8.86
CA ASP A 104 8.17 -8.32 -8.94
C ASP A 104 7.21 -7.81 -7.84
N TYR A 105 5.95 -7.62 -8.20
CA TYR A 105 4.89 -7.19 -7.29
C TYR A 105 3.70 -8.15 -7.33
N ARG A 106 2.85 -8.08 -6.33
CA ARG A 106 1.53 -8.72 -6.30
C ARG A 106 0.48 -7.63 -6.35
N THR A 107 -0.65 -7.98 -6.93
CA THR A 107 -1.84 -7.14 -6.96
C THR A 107 -3.07 -7.91 -6.50
N VAL A 108 -4.18 -7.21 -6.31
CA VAL A 108 -5.48 -7.80 -6.01
C VAL A 108 -6.49 -7.35 -7.05
N ARG A 109 -7.39 -8.26 -7.38
CA ARG A 109 -8.54 -8.02 -8.24
C ARG A 109 -9.81 -8.27 -7.42
N PHE A 110 -10.79 -7.40 -7.59
CA PHE A 110 -12.08 -7.51 -6.93
C PHE A 110 -13.19 -7.84 -7.92
N GLU A 111 -14.06 -8.76 -7.54
CA GLU A 111 -15.34 -8.99 -8.20
C GLU A 111 -16.45 -8.59 -7.24
N GLN A 112 -17.25 -7.62 -7.65
CA GLN A 112 -18.37 -7.11 -6.86
C GLN A 112 -19.68 -7.70 -7.35
N GLU A 113 -20.55 -8.02 -6.39
CA GLU A 113 -21.87 -8.57 -6.65
C GLU A 113 -22.89 -7.96 -5.67
N THR A 114 -24.03 -7.54 -6.21
CA THR A 114 -25.19 -7.13 -5.39
C THR A 114 -26.13 -8.32 -5.25
N LEU A 115 -26.42 -8.70 -4.01
CA LEU A 115 -27.27 -9.82 -3.68
C LEU A 115 -28.64 -9.34 -3.19
N GLU A 116 -29.72 -9.99 -3.66
CA GLU A 116 -31.10 -9.75 -3.25
C GLU A 116 -31.40 -10.44 -1.90
N MET A 117 -30.54 -10.18 -0.90
CA MET A 117 -30.70 -10.69 0.47
C MET A 117 -30.10 -9.69 1.47
N PRO A 118 -30.62 -9.62 2.69
CA PRO A 118 -30.20 -8.61 3.66
C PRO A 118 -28.83 -8.89 4.27
N ASN A 119 -28.36 -10.14 4.25
CA ASN A 119 -27.13 -10.57 4.89
C ASN A 119 -26.59 -11.82 4.19
N TYR A 120 -25.33 -11.83 3.82
CA TYR A 120 -24.68 -12.95 3.16
C TYR A 120 -23.85 -13.78 4.14
N GLN A 121 -22.94 -13.15 4.88
CA GLN A 121 -21.98 -13.84 5.76
C GLN A 121 -22.03 -13.37 7.22
N GLY A 122 -22.77 -12.32 7.55
CA GLY A 122 -22.94 -11.85 8.92
C GLY A 122 -21.72 -11.16 9.52
N ASN A 123 -20.70 -10.86 8.71
CA ASN A 123 -19.47 -10.21 9.13
C ASN A 123 -18.89 -9.40 7.97
N ALA A 124 -18.16 -8.33 8.28
CA ALA A 124 -17.55 -7.46 7.28
C ALA A 124 -16.53 -8.19 6.41
N VAL A 125 -15.72 -9.08 6.98
CA VAL A 125 -14.65 -9.79 6.26
C VAL A 125 -14.57 -11.24 6.71
N VAL A 126 -14.59 -12.15 5.74
CA VAL A 126 -14.30 -13.59 5.96
C VAL A 126 -13.14 -13.99 5.06
N ASN A 127 -12.07 -14.53 5.65
CA ASN A 127 -10.91 -15.04 4.92
C ASN A 127 -11.11 -16.54 4.62
N TYR A 128 -10.71 -16.94 3.42
CA TYR A 128 -10.74 -18.32 2.95
C TYR A 128 -9.32 -18.87 2.85
N THR A 129 -9.06 -19.98 3.50
CA THR A 129 -7.73 -20.60 3.61
C THR A 129 -7.58 -21.86 2.75
N GLU A 130 -8.69 -22.38 2.21
CA GLU A 130 -8.73 -23.60 1.42
C GLU A 130 -8.14 -23.35 0.02
N ALA A 131 -7.20 -24.20 -0.38
CA ALA A 131 -6.53 -24.08 -1.68
C ALA A 131 -7.47 -24.23 -2.90
N VAL A 132 -8.65 -24.82 -2.71
CA VAL A 132 -9.66 -24.98 -3.78
C VAL A 132 -10.52 -23.73 -3.99
N ILE A 133 -10.51 -22.80 -3.04
CA ILE A 133 -11.22 -21.53 -3.15
C ILE A 133 -10.33 -20.53 -3.88
N PRO A 134 -10.77 -19.94 -5.01
CA PRO A 134 -9.91 -19.11 -5.85
C PRO A 134 -9.70 -17.69 -5.33
N TYR A 135 -10.50 -17.24 -4.36
CA TYR A 135 -10.39 -15.92 -3.74
C TYR A 135 -9.88 -16.03 -2.30
N THR A 136 -9.21 -14.98 -1.83
CA THR A 136 -8.59 -14.93 -0.50
C THR A 136 -9.57 -14.51 0.58
N ARG A 137 -10.57 -13.70 0.22
CA ARG A 137 -11.60 -13.23 1.15
C ARG A 137 -12.86 -12.79 0.44
N ILE A 138 -13.95 -12.73 1.21
CA ILE A 138 -15.16 -12.00 0.84
C ILE A 138 -15.33 -10.84 1.83
N ILE A 139 -15.60 -9.67 1.28
CA ILE A 139 -15.94 -8.46 2.01
C ILE A 139 -17.43 -8.22 1.82
N GLU A 140 -18.21 -8.17 2.89
CA GLU A 140 -19.61 -7.74 2.88
C GLU A 140 -19.70 -6.33 3.44
N HIS A 141 -19.86 -5.35 2.55
CA HIS A 141 -19.61 -3.94 2.85
C HIS A 141 -20.55 -3.35 3.90
N LYS A 142 -21.81 -3.78 3.97
CA LYS A 142 -22.79 -3.23 4.92
C LYS A 142 -22.44 -3.42 6.40
N HIS A 143 -21.60 -4.40 6.72
CA HIS A 143 -21.18 -4.69 8.09
C HIS A 143 -20.08 -3.75 8.60
N PHE A 144 -19.58 -2.82 7.79
CA PHE A 144 -18.76 -1.72 8.29
C PHE A 144 -19.67 -0.64 8.87
N GLU A 145 -19.63 -0.43 10.17
CA GLU A 145 -20.50 0.52 10.90
C GLU A 145 -20.42 1.96 10.36
N VAL A 146 -19.32 2.30 9.69
CA VAL A 146 -19.10 3.61 9.08
C VAL A 146 -20.18 4.01 8.07
N PHE A 147 -20.87 3.04 7.46
CA PHE A 147 -21.94 3.30 6.50
C PHE A 147 -23.29 3.63 7.14
N GLY A 148 -23.43 3.44 8.44
CA GLY A 148 -24.61 3.77 9.21
C GLY A 148 -25.77 2.78 9.10
N GLN A 149 -26.76 2.95 9.98
CA GLN A 149 -27.89 2.02 10.16
C GLN A 149 -28.74 1.84 8.90
N ALA A 150 -28.99 2.91 8.14
CA ALA A 150 -29.82 2.84 6.93
C ALA A 150 -29.24 1.89 5.86
N ILE A 151 -27.92 1.80 5.76
CA ILE A 151 -27.24 0.86 4.85
C ILE A 151 -27.29 -0.54 5.43
N TYR A 152 -27.11 -0.68 6.74
CA TYR A 152 -27.21 -1.97 7.43
C TYR A 152 -28.61 -2.60 7.26
N ASP A 153 -29.67 -1.81 7.37
CA ASP A 153 -31.08 -2.25 7.26
C ASP A 153 -31.55 -2.48 5.80
N ASN A 154 -30.71 -2.18 4.80
CA ASN A 154 -31.06 -2.37 3.40
C ASN A 154 -31.37 -3.88 3.13
N PRO A 155 -32.47 -4.20 2.42
CA PRO A 155 -32.83 -5.60 2.11
C PRO A 155 -31.85 -6.28 1.12
N LYS A 156 -30.94 -5.53 0.51
CA LYS A 156 -29.86 -6.03 -0.36
C LYS A 156 -28.51 -5.87 0.33
N THR A 157 -27.55 -6.68 -0.09
CA THR A 157 -26.16 -6.54 0.33
C THR A 157 -25.20 -6.54 -0.86
N VAL A 158 -24.05 -5.88 -0.70
CA VAL A 158 -22.97 -5.89 -1.69
C VAL A 158 -21.80 -6.67 -1.11
N ILE A 159 -21.30 -7.62 -1.86
CA ILE A 159 -20.09 -8.36 -1.54
C ILE A 159 -18.99 -8.09 -2.56
N SER A 160 -17.73 -8.15 -2.11
CA SER A 160 -16.55 -8.16 -2.98
C SER A 160 -15.73 -9.41 -2.70
N ARG A 161 -15.44 -10.21 -3.75
CA ARG A 161 -14.47 -11.31 -3.69
C ARG A 161 -13.10 -10.77 -4.09
N GLU A 162 -12.11 -10.96 -3.23
CA GLU A 162 -10.72 -10.52 -3.47
C GLU A 162 -9.89 -11.69 -4.00
N TYR A 163 -9.26 -11.47 -5.15
CA TYR A 163 -8.35 -12.43 -5.79
C TYR A 163 -6.93 -11.87 -5.77
N SER A 164 -5.98 -12.60 -5.18
CA SER A 164 -4.56 -12.25 -5.27
C SER A 164 -4.01 -12.73 -6.61
N THR A 165 -3.41 -11.83 -7.36
CA THR A 165 -2.83 -12.13 -8.67
C THR A 165 -1.40 -11.58 -8.79
N GLU A 166 -0.66 -12.05 -9.80
CA GLU A 166 0.61 -11.44 -10.18
C GLU A 166 0.35 -10.07 -10.79
N TRP A 167 1.19 -9.11 -10.41
CA TRP A 167 1.12 -7.77 -10.96
C TRP A 167 1.60 -7.76 -12.41
N GLN A 168 0.95 -6.98 -13.23
CA GLN A 168 1.35 -6.67 -14.60
C GLN A 168 1.36 -5.15 -14.78
N GLU A 169 2.12 -4.67 -15.74
CA GLU A 169 2.17 -3.25 -16.07
C GLU A 169 0.77 -2.69 -16.38
N GLY A 170 0.46 -1.53 -15.81
CA GLY A 170 -0.88 -0.93 -15.83
C GLY A 170 -1.80 -1.33 -14.68
N MET A 171 -1.41 -2.31 -13.84
CA MET A 171 -2.12 -2.64 -12.60
C MET A 171 -1.52 -1.90 -11.41
N GLU A 172 -2.29 -1.76 -10.33
CA GLU A 172 -1.79 -1.21 -9.06
C GLU A 172 -0.87 -2.21 -8.34
N PRO A 173 0.38 -1.85 -7.99
CA PRO A 173 1.30 -2.72 -7.27
C PRO A 173 1.02 -2.68 -5.76
N TYR A 174 0.19 -3.60 -5.24
CA TYR A 174 -0.19 -3.60 -3.83
C TYR A 174 0.92 -4.11 -2.90
N TYR A 175 1.66 -5.13 -3.31
CA TYR A 175 2.61 -5.82 -2.43
C TYR A 175 3.92 -6.14 -3.15
N PRO A 176 5.08 -5.83 -2.54
CA PRO A 176 6.37 -6.34 -3.04
C PRO A 176 6.46 -7.86 -2.84
N VAL A 177 7.09 -8.55 -3.79
CA VAL A 177 7.43 -9.98 -3.66
C VAL A 177 8.78 -10.08 -2.96
N ASN A 178 8.77 -10.32 -1.64
CA ASN A 178 9.97 -10.33 -0.81
C ASN A 178 10.67 -11.70 -0.81
N ASP A 179 10.94 -12.25 -2.00
CA ASP A 179 11.81 -13.42 -2.13
C ASP A 179 13.30 -13.00 -2.23
N ASP A 180 14.21 -13.97 -2.19
CA ASP A 180 15.66 -13.72 -2.19
C ASP A 180 16.14 -12.99 -3.45
N LYS A 181 15.55 -13.28 -4.62
CA LYS A 181 15.89 -12.63 -5.90
C LYS A 181 15.54 -11.14 -5.81
N ASN A 182 14.29 -10.85 -5.48
CA ASN A 182 13.79 -9.48 -5.42
C ASN A 182 14.42 -8.68 -4.28
N ASN A 183 14.67 -9.30 -3.12
CA ASN A 183 15.33 -8.63 -2.01
C ASN A 183 16.77 -8.21 -2.36
N ARG A 184 17.52 -9.05 -3.10
CA ARG A 184 18.86 -8.68 -3.61
C ARG A 184 18.81 -7.56 -4.61
N LEU A 185 17.87 -7.61 -5.55
CA LEU A 185 17.69 -6.55 -6.56
C LEU A 185 17.26 -5.23 -5.90
N ALA A 186 16.32 -5.27 -4.97
CA ALA A 186 15.90 -4.09 -4.20
C ALA A 186 17.05 -3.48 -3.39
N GLN A 187 17.95 -4.33 -2.84
CA GLN A 187 19.14 -3.81 -2.14
C GLN A 187 20.09 -3.06 -3.08
N GLN A 188 20.23 -3.52 -4.32
CA GLN A 188 21.04 -2.81 -5.33
C GLN A 188 20.41 -1.44 -5.67
N TYR A 189 19.09 -1.39 -5.85
CA TYR A 189 18.38 -0.13 -6.05
C TYR A 189 18.52 0.83 -4.87
N ARG A 190 18.45 0.33 -3.62
CA ARG A 190 18.70 1.17 -2.42
C ARG A 190 20.12 1.75 -2.41
N THR A 191 21.11 1.01 -2.94
CA THR A 191 22.47 1.53 -3.07
C THR A 191 22.54 2.67 -4.09
N LEU A 192 21.80 2.60 -5.20
CA LEU A 192 21.66 3.72 -6.14
C LEU A 192 20.93 4.89 -5.49
N ALA A 193 19.80 4.62 -4.83
CA ALA A 193 18.99 5.62 -4.15
C ALA A 193 19.76 6.42 -3.09
N ALA A 194 20.71 5.78 -2.41
CA ALA A 194 21.58 6.45 -1.44
C ALA A 194 22.58 7.45 -2.08
N GLN A 195 22.71 7.45 -3.40
CA GLN A 195 23.58 8.38 -4.15
C GLN A 195 22.78 9.54 -4.74
N GLU A 196 21.45 9.48 -4.70
CA GLU A 196 20.58 10.56 -5.20
C GLU A 196 20.55 11.73 -4.22
N GLU A 197 21.09 12.87 -4.65
CA GLU A 197 21.10 14.07 -3.83
C GLU A 197 19.71 14.71 -3.76
N GLY A 198 19.30 15.15 -2.57
CA GLY A 198 18.01 15.82 -2.35
C GLY A 198 16.78 14.93 -2.54
N VAL A 199 16.92 13.60 -2.68
CA VAL A 199 15.80 12.66 -2.82
C VAL A 199 15.67 11.78 -1.58
N VAL A 200 14.45 11.69 -1.06
CA VAL A 200 14.08 10.75 -0.01
C VAL A 200 13.17 9.69 -0.63
N PHE A 201 13.62 8.45 -0.60
CA PHE A 201 12.80 7.32 -1.00
C PHE A 201 12.05 6.78 0.21
N GLY A 202 10.72 6.83 0.21
CA GLY A 202 9.91 6.43 1.34
C GLY A 202 8.63 5.71 0.91
N GLY A 203 8.09 4.92 1.84
CA GLY A 203 6.86 4.19 1.60
C GLY A 203 7.07 2.81 0.99
N ARG A 204 5.95 2.11 0.82
CA ARG A 204 5.94 0.69 0.46
C ARG A 204 6.66 0.36 -0.84
N LEU A 205 6.49 1.19 -1.88
CA LEU A 205 7.01 0.94 -3.21
C LEU A 205 8.46 1.41 -3.36
N ALA A 206 8.79 2.61 -2.86
CA ALA A 206 10.13 3.16 -2.96
C ALA A 206 11.15 2.46 -2.04
N GLU A 207 10.71 1.92 -0.91
CA GLU A 207 11.56 1.10 -0.05
C GLU A 207 11.53 -0.39 -0.42
N TYR A 208 10.62 -0.78 -1.32
CA TYR A 208 10.33 -2.18 -1.64
C TYR A 208 10.12 -3.02 -0.37
N LYS A 209 9.21 -2.56 0.49
CA LYS A 209 8.95 -3.15 1.80
C LYS A 209 7.47 -3.18 2.10
N TYR A 210 7.00 -4.27 2.71
CA TYR A 210 5.63 -4.33 3.15
C TYR A 210 5.45 -3.54 4.45
N TYR A 211 4.46 -2.65 4.45
CA TYR A 211 4.00 -1.92 5.62
C TYR A 211 2.48 -2.02 5.74
N ASP A 212 1.98 -2.23 6.95
CA ASP A 212 0.62 -1.90 7.32
C ASP A 212 0.50 -0.40 7.63
N MET A 213 -0.71 0.15 7.75
CA MET A 213 -0.91 1.60 7.87
C MET A 213 -0.23 2.22 9.08
N ALA A 214 -0.42 1.67 10.29
CA ALA A 214 0.20 2.22 11.50
C ALA A 214 1.74 2.12 11.46
N PRO A 215 2.37 0.99 11.10
CA PRO A 215 3.82 0.90 10.92
C PRO A 215 4.41 1.87 9.90
N ILE A 216 3.72 2.17 8.78
CA ILE A 216 4.28 3.15 7.83
C ILE A 216 4.24 4.57 8.40
N VAL A 217 3.18 4.95 9.10
CA VAL A 217 3.10 6.26 9.76
C VAL A 217 4.21 6.40 10.82
N GLU A 218 4.39 5.39 11.67
CA GLU A 218 5.48 5.38 12.66
C GLU A 218 6.85 5.50 12.00
N HIS A 219 7.09 4.76 10.92
CA HIS A 219 8.34 4.79 10.17
C HIS A 219 8.62 6.19 9.61
N VAL A 220 7.64 6.82 8.95
CA VAL A 220 7.76 8.18 8.41
C VAL A 220 8.03 9.20 9.51
N MET A 221 7.32 9.14 10.63
CA MET A 221 7.56 10.03 11.78
C MET A 221 9.02 9.93 12.26
N ARG A 222 9.54 8.72 12.43
CA ARG A 222 10.94 8.50 12.83
C ARG A 222 11.95 9.03 11.80
N MET A 223 11.68 8.88 10.50
CA MET A 223 12.55 9.41 9.44
C MET A 223 12.70 10.93 9.55
N PHE A 224 11.61 11.65 9.82
CA PHE A 224 11.62 13.12 9.90
C PHE A 224 12.03 13.64 11.29
N GLU A 225 11.87 12.88 12.36
CA GLU A 225 12.41 13.26 13.68
C GLU A 225 13.94 13.19 13.72
N SER A 226 14.54 12.17 13.09
CA SER A 226 16.00 12.06 13.00
C SER A 226 16.66 13.11 12.12
N ASN A 227 15.91 13.78 11.25
CA ASN A 227 16.41 14.85 10.37
C ASN A 227 16.25 16.27 10.98
N LYS A 228 15.77 16.40 12.22
CA LYS A 228 15.64 17.68 12.93
C LYS A 228 16.86 18.03 13.80
N GLY A 229 17.97 17.28 13.69
CA GLY A 229 19.21 17.50 14.40
C GLY A 229 20.22 18.32 13.60
#